data_aab500b5ec0b303aaa2e939ccc782fbe
#
_entry.id   aab500b5ec0b303aaa2e939ccc782fbe
#
_cell.length_a   1.000
_cell.length_b   1.000
_cell.length_c   1.000
_cell.angle_alpha   90.00
_cell.angle_beta   90.00
_cell.angle_gamma   90.00
#
_symmetry.space_group_name_H-M   'P 1'
#
loop_
_entity.id
_entity.type
_entity.pdbx_description
1 polymer ?
#
loop_
_entity_poly.entity_id
_entity_poly.type
_entity_poly.pdbx_seq_one_letter_code
_entity_poly.pdbx_strand_id
1 'polypeptide(L)'
;RYEGPVGGPGMREMLMITGAIKGAGLGKDVLLLTDGRFSGGTTGLCVGHIAPEAANGGPIGLVRDGDQIRINVKEQTLDVLVDPSELDRRRQEWAPLPARYTRGVLHKYARLVGSASHGAVCD
;
A
#
# COMPACT_ATOMS: atom_id res chain seq x y z
N ARG A 1 1.02 4.65 -0.70
CA ARG A 1 -0.36 4.13 -0.56
C ARG A 1 -1.27 4.56 -1.70
N TYR A 2 -2.43 3.91 -1.87
CA TYR A 2 -3.35 4.06 -3.01
C TYR A 2 -2.74 3.59 -4.34
N GLU A 3 -1.86 2.62 -4.28
CA GLU A 3 -1.19 2.00 -5.44
C GLU A 3 -1.57 0.53 -5.62
N GLY A 4 -2.54 0.05 -4.82
CA GLY A 4 -3.07 -1.31 -4.93
C GLY A 4 -3.98 -1.53 -6.15
N PRO A 5 -4.57 -2.73 -6.28
CA PRO A 5 -5.39 -3.10 -7.44
C PRO A 5 -6.53 -2.13 -7.76
N VAL A 6 -7.20 -1.61 -6.73
CA VAL A 6 -8.33 -0.67 -6.88
C VAL A 6 -7.82 0.77 -6.96
N GLY A 7 -6.95 1.18 -6.04
CA GLY A 7 -6.48 2.57 -5.93
C GLY A 7 -5.51 2.98 -7.03
N GLY A 8 -4.67 2.04 -7.49
CA GLY A 8 -3.68 2.24 -8.55
C GLY A 8 -3.78 1.16 -9.64
N PRO A 9 -4.94 1.03 -10.35
CA PRO A 9 -5.14 -0.06 -11.29
C PRO A 9 -4.05 -0.09 -12.36
N GLY A 10 -3.53 -1.29 -12.62
CA GLY A 10 -2.30 -1.52 -13.37
C GLY A 10 -1.05 -1.62 -12.50
N MET A 11 -1.13 -1.21 -11.22
CA MET A 11 -0.11 -1.36 -10.18
C MET A 11 1.32 -1.13 -10.72
N ARG A 12 1.67 0.12 -10.99
CA ARG A 12 3.02 0.47 -11.44
C ARG A 12 4.06 0.04 -10.42
N GLU A 13 5.17 -0.50 -10.88
CA GLU A 13 6.29 -0.85 -10.02
C GLU A 13 6.92 0.40 -9.39
N MET A 14 7.37 0.28 -8.15
CA MET A 14 7.97 1.38 -7.37
C MET A 14 9.45 1.63 -7.71
N LEU A 15 9.88 1.32 -8.95
CA LEU A 15 11.29 1.36 -9.34
C LEU A 15 11.93 2.73 -9.16
N MET A 16 11.21 3.80 -9.48
CA MET A 16 11.74 5.17 -9.30
C MET A 16 11.97 5.49 -7.81
N ILE A 17 11.07 5.06 -6.93
CA ILE A 17 11.17 5.34 -5.49
C ILE A 17 12.28 4.49 -4.88
N THR A 18 12.33 3.20 -5.18
CA THR A 18 13.39 2.30 -4.69
C THR A 18 14.76 2.70 -5.22
N GLY A 19 14.84 3.14 -6.48
CA GLY A 19 16.04 3.69 -7.07
C GLY A 19 16.50 4.98 -6.39
N ALA A 20 15.59 5.89 -6.06
CA ALA A 20 15.89 7.13 -5.36
C ALA A 20 16.41 6.87 -3.93
N ILE A 21 15.77 5.98 -3.18
CA ILE A 21 16.22 5.56 -1.83
C ILE A 21 17.63 4.99 -1.89
N LYS A 22 17.88 4.10 -2.85
CA LYS A 22 19.21 3.49 -3.04
C LYS A 22 20.25 4.52 -3.48
N GLY A 23 19.91 5.38 -4.44
CA GLY A 23 20.79 6.45 -4.92
C GLY A 23 21.15 7.47 -3.85
N ALA A 24 20.27 7.73 -2.91
CA ALA A 24 20.52 8.58 -1.75
C ALA A 24 21.32 7.89 -0.62
N GLY A 25 21.69 6.60 -0.78
CA GLY A 25 22.40 5.83 0.24
C GLY A 25 21.55 5.39 1.43
N LEU A 26 20.21 5.56 1.35
CA LEU A 26 19.26 5.34 2.46
C LEU A 26 18.73 3.89 2.54
N GLY A 27 19.22 2.98 1.72
CA GLY A 27 18.67 1.63 1.60
C GLY A 27 18.77 0.75 2.86
N LYS A 28 19.57 1.16 3.86
CA LYS A 28 19.66 0.49 5.17
C LYS A 28 18.85 1.18 6.27
N ASP A 29 18.45 2.42 6.05
CA ASP A 29 17.84 3.29 7.06
C ASP A 29 16.37 3.56 6.77
N VAL A 30 15.92 3.30 5.53
CA VAL A 30 14.55 3.55 5.10
C VAL A 30 13.87 2.25 4.68
N LEU A 31 12.72 2.00 5.29
CA LEU A 31 11.80 0.94 4.92
C LEU A 31 10.73 1.51 3.98
N LEU A 32 10.40 0.79 2.92
CA LEU A 32 9.32 1.16 2.00
C LEU A 32 8.15 0.20 2.11
N LEU A 33 6.99 0.74 2.45
CA LEU A 33 5.71 0.01 2.56
C LEU A 33 4.75 0.50 1.49
N THR A 34 4.04 -0.41 0.83
CA THR A 34 3.05 -0.06 -0.17
C THR A 34 1.94 -1.12 -0.32
N ASP A 35 0.73 -0.68 -0.63
CA ASP A 35 -0.34 -1.54 -1.13
C ASP A 35 -0.19 -1.86 -2.63
N GLY A 36 0.76 -1.21 -3.32
CA GLY A 36 1.19 -1.53 -4.67
C GLY A 36 2.21 -2.67 -4.73
N ARG A 37 3.03 -2.71 -5.77
CA ARG A 37 4.01 -3.79 -6.02
C ARG A 37 5.41 -3.26 -6.28
N PHE A 38 6.38 -4.15 -6.14
CA PHE A 38 7.79 -3.92 -6.49
C PHE A 38 8.23 -4.77 -7.67
N SER A 39 9.30 -4.34 -8.35
CA SER A 39 10.00 -5.16 -9.33
C SER A 39 10.81 -6.27 -8.65
N GLY A 40 11.11 -7.35 -9.38
CA GLY A 40 11.96 -8.45 -8.90
C GLY A 40 13.41 -8.04 -8.61
N GLY A 41 13.88 -6.90 -9.13
CA GLY A 41 15.20 -6.34 -8.86
C GLY A 41 15.29 -5.42 -7.65
N THR A 42 14.19 -5.25 -6.91
CA THR A 42 14.13 -4.40 -5.72
C THR A 42 15.03 -4.96 -4.60
N THR A 43 15.80 -4.08 -3.97
CA THR A 43 16.68 -4.41 -2.84
C THR A 43 16.34 -3.53 -1.63
N GLY A 44 16.64 -4.02 -0.42
CA GLY A 44 16.32 -3.37 0.83
C GLY A 44 15.07 -3.95 1.49
N LEU A 45 14.68 -3.39 2.63
CA LEU A 45 13.47 -3.83 3.32
C LEU A 45 12.24 -3.15 2.71
N CYS A 46 11.56 -3.90 1.85
CA CYS A 46 10.37 -3.45 1.13
C CYS A 46 9.22 -4.43 1.36
N VAL A 47 8.05 -3.94 1.73
CA VAL A 47 6.83 -4.72 1.89
C VAL A 47 5.77 -4.19 0.93
N GLY A 48 5.40 -5.01 -0.04
CA GLY A 48 4.35 -4.72 -1.02
C GLY A 48 3.07 -5.51 -0.77
N HIS A 49 2.07 -5.26 -1.60
CA HIS A 49 0.78 -5.93 -1.57
C HIS A 49 0.07 -5.87 -0.20
N ILE A 50 0.31 -4.77 0.55
CA ILE A 50 -0.36 -4.58 1.84
C ILE A 50 -1.88 -4.56 1.61
N ALA A 51 -2.58 -5.45 2.31
CA ALA A 51 -4.02 -5.63 2.17
C ALA A 51 -4.68 -5.69 3.56
N PRO A 52 -5.89 -5.13 3.71
CA PRO A 52 -6.64 -4.37 2.70
C PRO A 52 -5.92 -3.11 2.23
N GLU A 53 -6.03 -2.79 0.93
CA GLU A 53 -5.39 -1.59 0.38
C GLU A 53 -6.02 -0.28 0.88
N ALA A 54 -5.30 0.83 0.74
CA ALA A 54 -5.78 2.14 1.19
C ALA A 54 -7.08 2.59 0.52
N ALA A 55 -7.28 2.27 -0.76
CA ALA A 55 -8.50 2.60 -1.50
C ALA A 55 -9.75 1.89 -0.97
N ASN A 56 -9.58 0.79 -0.26
CA ASN A 56 -10.64 0.03 0.40
C ASN A 56 -10.72 0.31 1.92
N GLY A 57 -10.11 1.40 2.38
CA GLY A 57 -10.10 1.77 3.80
C GLY A 57 -9.22 0.90 4.68
N GLY A 58 -8.25 0.20 4.11
CA GLY A 58 -7.27 -0.58 4.85
C GLY A 58 -6.42 0.29 5.79
N PRO A 59 -5.81 -0.30 6.84
CA PRO A 59 -5.02 0.44 7.84
C PRO A 59 -3.94 1.33 7.24
N ILE A 60 -3.31 0.92 6.14
CA ILE A 60 -2.32 1.73 5.43
C ILE A 60 -2.87 3.08 4.97
N GLY A 61 -4.17 3.15 4.66
CA GLY A 61 -4.87 4.39 4.31
C GLY A 61 -5.06 5.35 5.48
N LEU A 62 -4.99 4.84 6.71
CA LEU A 62 -5.23 5.58 7.95
C LEU A 62 -3.94 6.10 8.60
N VAL A 63 -2.77 5.61 8.17
CA VAL A 63 -1.46 6.02 8.69
C VAL A 63 -1.22 7.50 8.41
N ARG A 64 -0.70 8.22 9.42
CA ARG A 64 -0.33 9.65 9.37
C ARG A 64 1.15 9.82 9.65
N ASP A 65 1.69 10.96 9.26
CA ASP A 65 3.08 11.31 9.56
C ASP A 65 3.32 11.29 11.07
N GLY A 66 4.42 10.66 11.48
CA GLY A 66 4.78 10.45 12.88
C GLY A 66 4.26 9.15 13.50
N ASP A 67 3.35 8.43 12.85
CA ASP A 67 2.92 7.12 13.35
C ASP A 67 4.09 6.12 13.30
N GLN A 68 4.21 5.33 14.36
CA GLN A 68 5.20 4.26 14.41
C GLN A 68 4.66 2.98 13.79
N ILE A 69 5.52 2.30 13.02
CA ILE A 69 5.21 1.01 12.40
C ILE A 69 6.24 0.00 12.87
N ARG A 70 5.77 -1.14 13.36
CA ARG A 70 6.60 -2.25 13.79
C ARG A 70 6.54 -3.38 12.77
N ILE A 71 7.72 -3.87 12.38
CA ILE A 71 7.85 -5.07 11.55
C ILE A 71 8.62 -6.11 12.35
N ASN A 72 8.04 -7.30 12.46
CA ASN A 72 8.72 -8.47 13.01
C ASN A 72 8.82 -9.53 11.92
N VAL A 73 10.00 -9.67 11.32
CA VAL A 73 10.24 -10.61 10.22
C VAL A 73 10.13 -12.07 10.68
N LYS A 74 10.54 -12.37 11.93
CA LYS A 74 10.47 -13.74 12.47
C LYS A 74 9.03 -14.19 12.69
N GLU A 75 8.21 -13.30 13.22
CA GLU A 75 6.79 -13.55 13.50
C GLU A 75 5.89 -13.22 12.31
N GLN A 76 6.48 -12.66 11.24
CA GLN A 76 5.76 -12.24 10.03
C GLN A 76 4.61 -11.27 10.34
N THR A 77 4.86 -10.32 11.25
CA THR A 77 3.87 -9.30 11.61
C THR A 77 4.27 -7.91 11.14
N LEU A 78 3.25 -7.12 10.83
CA LEU A 78 3.35 -5.72 10.43
C LEU A 78 2.24 -4.94 11.15
N ASP A 79 2.62 -4.11 12.11
CA ASP A 79 1.69 -3.41 13.00
C ASP A 79 1.88 -1.90 12.91
N VAL A 80 0.78 -1.16 12.90
CA VAL A 80 0.78 0.27 13.21
C VAL A 80 0.58 0.46 14.71
N LEU A 81 1.50 1.16 15.36
CA LEU A 81 1.50 1.37 16.82
C LEU A 81 0.71 2.63 17.17
N VAL A 82 -0.55 2.65 16.81
CA VAL A 82 -1.54 3.70 17.12
C VAL A 82 -2.64 3.08 17.95
N ASP A 83 -3.15 3.84 18.92
CA ASP A 83 -4.26 3.37 19.75
C ASP A 83 -5.47 2.94 18.89
N PRO A 84 -6.11 1.80 19.19
CA PRO A 84 -7.25 1.32 18.41
C PRO A 84 -8.40 2.33 18.30
N SER A 85 -8.66 3.09 19.38
CA SER A 85 -9.71 4.12 19.37
C SER A 85 -9.39 5.27 18.42
N GLU A 86 -8.12 5.65 18.29
CA GLU A 86 -7.66 6.64 17.32
C GLU A 86 -7.76 6.12 15.89
N LEU A 87 -7.41 4.86 15.66
CA LEU A 87 -7.59 4.24 14.34
C LEU A 87 -9.06 4.18 13.94
N ASP A 88 -9.95 3.87 14.89
CA ASP A 88 -11.40 3.86 14.64
C ASP A 88 -11.94 5.26 14.33
N ARG A 89 -11.46 6.28 15.04
CA ARG A 89 -11.78 7.68 14.75
C ARG A 89 -11.33 8.06 13.33
N ARG A 90 -10.08 7.71 12.95
CA ARG A 90 -9.56 7.96 11.59
C ARG A 90 -10.35 7.22 10.53
N ARG A 91 -10.84 6.02 10.82
CA ARG A 91 -11.69 5.24 9.91
C ARG A 91 -13.04 5.90 9.68
N GLN A 92 -13.63 6.50 10.72
CA GLN A 92 -14.87 7.28 10.59
C GLN A 92 -14.70 8.55 9.74
N GLU A 93 -13.53 9.16 9.79
CA GLU A 93 -13.18 10.33 8.99
C GLU A 93 -12.72 9.98 7.56
N TRP A 94 -12.35 8.73 7.33
CA TRP A 94 -11.84 8.30 6.03
C TRP A 94 -12.94 8.29 4.98
N ALA A 95 -12.59 8.81 3.80
CA ALA A 95 -13.43 8.73 2.62
C ALA A 95 -12.61 8.22 1.43
N PRO A 96 -13.21 7.42 0.54
CA PRO A 96 -12.51 6.96 -0.65
C PRO A 96 -12.08 8.13 -1.52
N LEU A 97 -10.86 8.06 -2.06
CA LEU A 97 -10.40 9.03 -3.05
C LEU A 97 -11.16 8.87 -4.37
N PRO A 98 -11.29 9.95 -5.15
CA PRO A 98 -11.84 9.84 -6.50
C PRO A 98 -11.07 8.81 -7.33
N ALA A 99 -11.80 8.01 -8.11
CA ALA A 99 -11.19 7.01 -8.98
C ALA A 99 -10.19 7.66 -9.95
N ARG A 100 -9.00 7.09 -10.11
CA ARG A 100 -7.97 7.59 -11.06
C ARG A 100 -8.45 7.54 -12.51
N TYR A 101 -9.29 6.56 -12.83
CA TYR A 101 -9.82 6.33 -14.16
C TYR A 101 -11.34 6.26 -14.10
N THR A 102 -12.02 7.07 -14.91
CA THR A 102 -13.48 7.12 -14.98
C THR A 102 -14.05 6.37 -16.20
N ARG A 103 -13.16 5.86 -17.08
CA ARG A 103 -13.52 5.13 -18.30
C ARG A 103 -12.39 4.21 -18.74
N GLY A 104 -12.67 3.30 -19.66
CA GLY A 104 -11.69 2.39 -20.26
C GLY A 104 -11.44 1.13 -19.44
N VAL A 105 -10.42 0.35 -19.84
CA VAL A 105 -10.12 -0.96 -19.27
C VAL A 105 -9.72 -0.88 -17.80
N LEU A 106 -8.93 0.12 -17.42
CA LEU A 106 -8.48 0.27 -16.03
C LEU A 106 -9.63 0.66 -15.10
N HIS A 107 -10.62 1.42 -15.59
CA HIS A 107 -11.84 1.68 -14.83
C HIS A 107 -12.64 0.40 -14.57
N LYS A 108 -12.82 -0.44 -15.61
CA LYS A 108 -13.51 -1.72 -15.48
C LYS A 108 -12.78 -2.64 -14.51
N TYR A 109 -11.45 -2.75 -14.67
CA TYR A 109 -10.61 -3.55 -13.78
C TYR A 109 -10.73 -3.12 -12.32
N ALA A 110 -10.59 -1.84 -12.01
CA ALA A 110 -10.69 -1.32 -10.64
C ALA A 110 -12.04 -1.62 -9.96
N ARG A 111 -13.11 -1.80 -10.74
CA ARG A 111 -14.44 -2.15 -10.21
C ARG A 111 -14.67 -3.63 -9.97
N LEU A 112 -13.88 -4.49 -10.61
CA LEU A 112 -14.08 -5.94 -10.60
C LEU A 112 -13.01 -6.66 -9.78
N VAL A 113 -11.82 -6.05 -9.66
CA VAL A 113 -10.67 -6.69 -9.06
C VAL A 113 -10.85 -6.92 -7.56
N GLY A 114 -10.50 -8.12 -7.13
CA GLY A 114 -10.42 -8.50 -5.73
C GLY A 114 -9.14 -8.02 -5.04
N SER A 115 -9.00 -8.38 -3.78
CA SER A 115 -7.82 -8.02 -2.96
C SER A 115 -6.54 -8.66 -3.49
N ALA A 116 -5.42 -7.95 -3.35
CA ALA A 116 -4.08 -8.50 -3.63
C ALA A 116 -3.77 -9.75 -2.79
N SER A 117 -4.32 -9.85 -1.56
CA SER A 117 -4.18 -11.04 -0.71
C SER A 117 -4.84 -12.30 -1.29
N HIS A 118 -5.75 -12.15 -2.24
CA HIS A 118 -6.40 -13.24 -2.95
C HIS A 118 -6.01 -13.29 -4.43
N GLY A 119 -4.88 -12.69 -4.80
CA GLY A 119 -4.33 -12.74 -6.15
C GLY A 119 -4.79 -11.63 -7.09
N ALA A 120 -5.58 -10.64 -6.61
CA ALA A 120 -6.10 -9.53 -7.42
C ALA A 120 -6.80 -10.02 -8.71
N VAL A 121 -7.65 -11.01 -8.59
CA VAL A 121 -8.41 -11.59 -9.70
C VAL A 121 -9.72 -10.81 -9.93
N CYS A 122 -10.23 -10.89 -11.16
CA CYS A 122 -11.52 -10.33 -11.56
C CYS A 122 -12.48 -11.50 -11.80
N ASP A 123 -13.19 -11.92 -10.78
CA ASP A 123 -14.19 -13.00 -10.83
C ASP A 123 -15.58 -12.44 -11.11
#